data_2dfb48bcc2c98cc3df32ecd76e8311bd
#
_entry.id   2dfb48bcc2c98cc3df32ecd76e8311bd
#
_cell.length_a   1.000
_cell.length_b   1.000
_cell.length_c   1.000
_cell.angle_alpha   90.00
_cell.angle_beta   90.00
_cell.angle_gamma   90.00
#
_symmetry.space_group_name_H-M   'P 1'
#
loop_
_entity.id
_entity.type
_entity.pdbx_description
1 polymer ?
#
loop_
_entity_poly.entity_id
_entity_poly.type
_entity_poly.pdbx_seq_one_letter_code
_entity_poly.pdbx_strand_id
1 'polypeptide(L)'
;MKTLVSTFILSLFMLLGNTQNTIAQETEKQNYVVLTKKVQQLKPILLAAKELSKEDGKNFGNFEIIVCGKEIGNLTDLETMNPHLKEAKKIGAKIVACGFSLKKFNVDPKKLPKKMEIIDNGILHNLKLQQKGYLSLGL
;
A
#
# COMPACT_ATOMS: atom_id res chain seq x y z
N MET A 1 -3.77 -52.49 -42.74
CA MET A 1 -3.15 -51.18 -42.99
C MET A 1 -4.03 -49.95 -42.59
N LYS A 2 -5.34 -50.02 -42.62
CA LYS A 2 -6.22 -48.87 -42.27
C LYS A 2 -6.24 -48.54 -40.77
N THR A 3 -6.02 -49.47 -39.88
CA THR A 3 -6.04 -49.30 -38.42
C THR A 3 -4.77 -48.69 -37.85
N LEU A 4 -3.62 -48.89 -38.46
CA LEU A 4 -2.33 -48.34 -38.01
C LEU A 4 -2.17 -46.86 -38.31
N VAL A 5 -2.78 -46.37 -39.39
CA VAL A 5 -2.73 -44.94 -39.76
C VAL A 5 -3.61 -44.11 -38.81
N SER A 6 -4.76 -44.65 -38.35
CA SER A 6 -5.67 -43.96 -37.42
C SER A 6 -5.06 -43.78 -36.05
N THR A 7 -4.28 -44.74 -35.55
CA THR A 7 -3.61 -44.68 -34.23
C THR A 7 -2.46 -43.66 -34.24
N PHE A 8 -1.78 -43.50 -35.37
CA PHE A 8 -0.66 -42.55 -35.47
C PHE A 8 -1.11 -41.10 -35.52
N ILE A 9 -2.28 -40.83 -36.14
CA ILE A 9 -2.85 -39.49 -36.20
C ILE A 9 -3.37 -39.05 -34.81
N LEU A 10 -3.92 -39.98 -34.01
CA LEU A 10 -4.42 -39.68 -32.67
C LEU A 10 -3.28 -39.37 -31.69
N SER A 11 -2.12 -40.03 -31.83
CA SER A 11 -0.94 -39.75 -30.97
C SER A 11 -0.26 -38.43 -31.31
N LEU A 12 -0.32 -38.00 -32.59
CA LEU A 12 0.26 -36.70 -32.98
C LEU A 12 -0.54 -35.50 -32.47
N PHE A 13 -1.87 -35.65 -32.29
CA PHE A 13 -2.73 -34.59 -31.73
C PHE A 13 -2.50 -34.36 -30.24
N MET A 14 -2.05 -35.35 -29.47
CA MET A 14 -1.71 -35.21 -28.05
C MET A 14 -0.39 -34.47 -27.80
N LEU A 15 0.51 -34.40 -28.78
CA LEU A 15 1.79 -33.69 -28.67
C LEU A 15 1.70 -32.18 -28.96
N LEU A 16 0.61 -31.72 -29.58
CA LEU A 16 0.41 -30.32 -29.94
C LEU A 16 -0.44 -29.53 -28.92
N GLY A 17 -0.94 -30.21 -27.86
CA GLY A 17 -1.90 -29.62 -26.90
C GLY A 17 -1.31 -28.95 -25.67
N ASN A 18 0.01 -28.96 -25.47
CA ASN A 18 0.63 -28.39 -24.26
C ASN A 18 1.53 -27.19 -24.54
N THR A 19 1.06 -26.23 -25.32
CA THR A 19 1.56 -24.85 -25.14
C THR A 19 0.88 -24.26 -23.91
N GLN A 20 1.39 -24.59 -22.74
CA GLN A 20 1.14 -23.76 -21.57
C GLN A 20 1.74 -22.39 -21.90
N ASN A 21 0.87 -21.43 -22.27
CA ASN A 21 1.21 -20.04 -22.20
C ASN A 21 1.56 -19.75 -20.74
N THR A 22 2.82 -19.86 -20.40
CA THR A 22 3.38 -19.26 -19.20
C THR A 22 3.31 -17.76 -19.44
N ILE A 23 2.11 -17.17 -19.26
CA ILE A 23 2.00 -15.75 -19.03
C ILE A 23 2.86 -15.54 -17.79
N ALA A 24 4.02 -14.94 -17.98
CA ALA A 24 4.80 -14.43 -16.86
C ALA A 24 3.84 -13.50 -16.10
N GLN A 25 3.32 -13.99 -14.99
CA GLN A 25 2.49 -13.22 -14.09
C GLN A 25 3.44 -12.11 -13.59
N GLU A 26 3.34 -10.91 -14.19
CA GLU A 26 3.92 -9.73 -13.57
C GLU A 26 3.34 -9.72 -12.16
N THR A 27 4.19 -10.02 -11.18
CA THR A 27 3.78 -10.04 -9.79
C THR A 27 3.36 -8.63 -9.44
N GLU A 28 2.04 -8.41 -9.37
CA GLU A 28 1.48 -7.11 -9.02
C GLU A 28 2.09 -6.65 -7.69
N LYS A 29 2.47 -5.36 -7.65
CA LYS A 29 3.01 -4.77 -6.44
C LYS A 29 1.96 -4.78 -5.33
N GLN A 30 2.34 -5.26 -4.16
CA GLN A 30 1.48 -5.24 -3.00
C GLN A 30 1.46 -3.84 -2.37
N ASN A 31 0.30 -3.22 -2.32
CA ASN A 31 0.11 -1.88 -1.78
C ASN A 31 -0.63 -1.93 -0.44
N TYR A 32 -0.30 -1.01 0.46
CA TYR A 32 -0.80 -0.98 1.83
C TYR A 32 -1.29 0.41 2.22
N VAL A 33 -2.35 0.46 3.01
CA VAL A 33 -2.81 1.69 3.63
C VAL A 33 -3.21 1.46 5.08
N VAL A 34 -2.73 2.30 5.98
CA VAL A 34 -3.09 2.27 7.40
C VAL A 34 -3.73 3.60 7.77
N LEU A 35 -4.96 3.55 8.30
CA LEU A 35 -5.63 4.71 8.86
C LEU A 35 -5.50 4.68 10.38
N THR A 36 -4.90 5.72 10.96
CA THR A 36 -4.73 5.85 12.40
C THR A 36 -5.28 7.18 12.92
N LYS A 37 -5.65 7.19 14.20
CA LYS A 37 -6.13 8.38 14.92
C LYS A 37 -5.09 8.94 15.89
N LYS A 38 -3.93 8.28 16.05
CA LYS A 38 -2.91 8.60 17.05
C LYS A 38 -1.51 8.59 16.45
N VAL A 39 -0.76 9.67 16.67
CA VAL A 39 0.64 9.81 16.23
C VAL A 39 1.54 8.75 16.91
N GLN A 40 1.24 8.35 18.15
CA GLN A 40 1.99 7.32 18.88
C GLN A 40 1.97 5.95 18.16
N GLN A 41 0.98 5.70 17.31
CA GLN A 41 0.89 4.48 16.51
C GLN A 41 1.82 4.50 15.28
N LEU A 42 2.39 5.64 14.91
CA LEU A 42 3.31 5.71 13.77
C LEU A 42 4.53 4.79 13.92
N LYS A 43 5.07 4.68 15.14
CA LYS A 43 6.23 3.81 15.39
C LYS A 43 5.94 2.33 15.06
N PRO A 44 4.93 1.67 15.66
CA PRO A 44 4.62 0.27 15.31
C PRO A 44 4.17 0.11 13.85
N ILE A 45 3.46 1.08 13.25
CA ILE A 45 3.07 1.02 11.84
C ILE A 45 4.30 1.03 10.93
N LEU A 46 5.28 1.90 11.20
CA LEU A 46 6.52 1.98 10.42
C LEU A 46 7.39 0.74 10.60
N LEU A 47 7.39 0.10 11.78
CA LEU A 47 8.04 -1.18 11.98
C LEU A 47 7.40 -2.27 11.11
N ALA A 48 6.07 -2.35 11.07
CA ALA A 48 5.37 -3.28 10.19
C ALA A 48 5.66 -3.02 8.71
N ALA A 49 5.63 -1.74 8.28
CA ALA A 49 5.97 -1.36 6.92
C ALA A 49 7.39 -1.79 6.53
N LYS A 50 8.34 -1.66 7.45
CA LYS A 50 9.72 -2.07 7.24
C LYS A 50 9.87 -3.58 7.07
N GLU A 51 9.17 -4.39 7.87
CA GLU A 51 9.21 -5.84 7.72
C GLU A 51 8.52 -6.28 6.42
N LEU A 52 7.33 -5.73 6.10
CA LEU A 52 6.65 -6.00 4.82
C LEU A 52 7.53 -5.62 3.62
N SER A 53 8.28 -4.52 3.71
CA SER A 53 9.19 -4.13 2.62
C SER A 53 10.33 -5.13 2.38
N LYS A 54 10.75 -5.87 3.43
CA LYS A 54 11.74 -6.95 3.31
C LYS A 54 11.11 -8.23 2.76
N GLU A 55 9.92 -8.59 3.26
CA GLU A 55 9.21 -9.80 2.86
C GLU A 55 8.79 -9.75 1.40
N ASP A 56 8.18 -8.64 0.97
CA ASP A 56 7.71 -8.45 -0.42
C ASP A 56 8.86 -8.17 -1.39
N GLY A 57 9.98 -7.62 -0.92
CA GLY A 57 11.15 -7.29 -1.73
C GLY A 57 10.78 -6.39 -2.93
N LYS A 58 11.00 -6.88 -4.15
CA LYS A 58 10.68 -6.15 -5.38
C LYS A 58 9.18 -5.93 -5.60
N ASN A 59 8.34 -6.71 -4.94
CA ASN A 59 6.88 -6.61 -5.02
C ASN A 59 6.30 -5.61 -4.02
N PHE A 60 7.10 -5.08 -3.09
CA PHE A 60 6.66 -4.00 -2.20
C PHE A 60 6.27 -2.77 -3.02
N GLY A 61 5.04 -2.34 -2.87
CA GLY A 61 4.47 -1.20 -3.57
C GLY A 61 4.40 0.05 -2.69
N ASN A 62 3.29 0.76 -2.77
CA ASN A 62 3.05 1.93 -1.94
C ASN A 62 2.62 1.52 -0.54
N PHE A 63 3.14 2.21 0.47
CA PHE A 63 2.67 2.12 1.85
C PHE A 63 2.26 3.52 2.33
N GLU A 64 0.97 3.72 2.57
CA GLU A 64 0.44 5.02 2.97
C GLU A 64 -0.15 4.97 4.38
N ILE A 65 0.18 5.96 5.21
CA ILE A 65 -0.31 6.12 6.58
C ILE A 65 -1.15 7.38 6.64
N ILE A 66 -2.45 7.23 6.86
CA ILE A 66 -3.41 8.32 6.94
C ILE A 66 -3.65 8.65 8.41
N VAL A 67 -3.35 9.87 8.84
CA VAL A 67 -3.62 10.33 10.19
C VAL A 67 -4.89 11.18 10.19
N CYS A 68 -5.88 10.76 10.98
CA CYS A 68 -7.20 11.40 11.13
C CYS A 68 -7.52 11.66 12.62
N GLY A 69 -8.69 12.23 12.87
CA GLY A 69 -9.29 12.33 14.20
C GLY A 69 -8.82 13.52 15.02
N LYS A 70 -9.25 13.56 16.30
CA LYS A 70 -9.06 14.73 17.17
C LYS A 70 -7.61 14.99 17.56
N GLU A 71 -6.78 13.94 17.54
CA GLU A 71 -5.35 14.07 17.90
C GLU A 71 -4.47 14.50 16.71
N ILE A 72 -5.07 14.89 15.58
CA ILE A 72 -4.34 15.32 14.38
C ILE A 72 -3.41 16.52 14.64
N GLY A 73 -3.70 17.32 15.66
CA GLY A 73 -2.84 18.42 16.10
C GLY A 73 -1.43 17.98 16.50
N ASN A 74 -1.26 16.73 16.95
CA ASN A 74 0.05 16.18 17.30
C ASN A 74 1.01 16.10 16.11
N LEU A 75 0.49 16.16 14.88
CA LEU A 75 1.32 16.25 13.66
C LEU A 75 2.11 17.56 13.56
N THR A 76 1.73 18.60 14.34
CA THR A 76 2.45 19.88 14.36
C THR A 76 3.68 19.88 15.26
N ASP A 77 3.84 18.84 16.11
CA ASP A 77 5.03 18.64 16.91
C ASP A 77 6.15 18.08 16.03
N LEU A 78 7.00 18.98 15.53
CA LEU A 78 8.08 18.62 14.62
C LEU A 78 9.15 17.77 15.28
N GLU A 79 9.37 17.88 16.59
CA GLU A 79 10.33 17.05 17.32
C GLU A 79 9.88 15.59 17.31
N THR A 80 8.63 15.34 17.64
CA THR A 80 8.02 13.99 17.57
C THR A 80 7.91 13.50 16.14
N MET A 81 7.56 14.34 15.16
CA MET A 81 7.29 13.90 13.79
C MET A 81 8.54 13.64 12.95
N ASN A 82 9.63 14.37 13.16
CA ASN A 82 10.84 14.24 12.32
C ASN A 82 11.42 12.83 12.28
N PRO A 83 11.55 12.09 13.40
CA PRO A 83 12.01 10.70 13.35
C PRO A 83 11.10 9.79 12.51
N HIS A 84 9.77 9.94 12.64
CA HIS A 84 8.80 9.15 11.88
C HIS A 84 8.86 9.45 10.37
N LEU A 85 8.96 10.72 10.00
CA LEU A 85 9.09 11.13 8.60
C LEU A 85 10.41 10.63 7.97
N LYS A 86 11.51 10.66 8.73
CA LYS A 86 12.80 10.12 8.29
C LYS A 86 12.73 8.62 8.05
N GLU A 87 12.10 7.88 8.97
CA GLU A 87 11.96 6.43 8.83
C GLU A 87 11.00 6.07 7.69
N ALA A 88 9.85 6.74 7.58
CA ALA A 88 8.93 6.57 6.47
C ALA A 88 9.63 6.75 5.12
N LYS A 89 10.44 7.81 4.97
CA LYS A 89 11.21 8.07 3.75
C LYS A 89 12.18 6.93 3.41
N LYS A 90 12.86 6.35 4.41
CA LYS A 90 13.80 5.23 4.19
C LYS A 90 13.11 3.97 3.68
N ILE A 91 11.89 3.73 4.14
CA ILE A 91 11.10 2.55 3.79
C ILE A 91 10.38 2.76 2.44
N GLY A 92 10.24 4.00 1.97
CA GLY A 92 9.36 4.35 0.85
C GLY A 92 7.89 4.49 1.26
N ALA A 93 7.61 4.61 2.57
CA ALA A 93 6.28 4.86 3.08
C ALA A 93 5.95 6.37 3.10
N LYS A 94 4.66 6.70 3.08
CA LYS A 94 4.13 8.06 3.07
C LYS A 94 3.21 8.29 4.26
N ILE A 95 3.37 9.42 4.95
CA ILE A 95 2.47 9.85 6.01
C ILE A 95 1.69 11.05 5.50
N VAL A 96 0.35 10.97 5.53
CA VAL A 96 -0.55 12.03 5.05
C VAL A 96 -1.51 12.49 6.14
N ALA A 97 -1.88 13.76 6.12
CA ALA A 97 -2.81 14.35 7.06
C ALA A 97 -4.22 14.47 6.46
N CYS A 98 -5.24 14.17 7.26
CA CYS A 98 -6.64 14.34 6.87
C CYS A 98 -7.06 15.82 7.01
N GLY A 99 -7.30 16.49 5.88
CA GLY A 99 -7.73 17.89 5.83
C GLY A 99 -9.07 18.15 6.52
N PHE A 100 -10.01 17.21 6.41
CA PHE A 100 -11.27 17.28 7.16
C PHE A 100 -11.02 17.33 8.68
N SER A 101 -10.08 16.52 9.19
CA SER A 101 -9.74 16.52 10.62
C SER A 101 -9.00 17.81 11.02
N LEU A 102 -8.08 18.29 10.20
CA LEU A 102 -7.39 19.57 10.44
C LEU A 102 -8.41 20.71 10.60
N LYS A 103 -9.35 20.82 9.66
CA LYS A 103 -10.40 21.84 9.70
C LYS A 103 -11.32 21.67 10.91
N LYS A 104 -11.80 20.44 11.17
CA LYS A 104 -12.73 20.17 12.28
C LYS A 104 -12.14 20.47 13.65
N PHE A 105 -10.84 20.24 13.83
CA PHE A 105 -10.15 20.42 15.11
C PHE A 105 -9.30 21.71 15.16
N ASN A 106 -9.52 22.64 14.22
CA ASN A 106 -8.87 23.96 14.16
C ASN A 106 -7.34 23.88 14.18
N VAL A 107 -6.76 22.93 13.48
CA VAL A 107 -5.31 22.78 13.33
C VAL A 107 -4.85 23.55 12.10
N ASP A 108 -3.92 24.49 12.27
CA ASP A 108 -3.35 25.27 11.16
C ASP A 108 -2.45 24.37 10.28
N PRO A 109 -2.80 24.16 9.00
CA PRO A 109 -2.01 23.35 8.09
C PRO A 109 -0.56 23.84 7.90
N LYS A 110 -0.31 25.14 8.11
CA LYS A 110 1.04 25.75 7.99
C LYS A 110 2.00 25.26 9.09
N LYS A 111 1.48 24.72 10.19
CA LYS A 111 2.28 24.16 11.29
C LYS A 111 2.68 22.70 11.06
N LEU A 112 2.13 22.05 10.05
CA LEU A 112 2.53 20.69 9.70
C LEU A 112 3.96 20.66 9.12
N PRO A 113 4.63 19.48 9.14
CA PRO A 113 5.90 19.31 8.46
C PRO A 113 5.83 19.72 6.98
N LYS A 114 6.77 20.54 6.50
CA LYS A 114 6.72 21.22 5.18
C LYS A 114 6.41 20.35 3.96
N LYS A 115 6.69 19.06 4.03
CA LYS A 115 6.49 18.12 2.92
C LYS A 115 5.37 17.11 3.18
N MET A 116 4.59 17.32 4.24
CA MET A 116 3.46 16.44 4.53
C MET A 116 2.31 16.75 3.58
N GLU A 117 1.85 15.74 2.89
CA GLU A 117 0.68 15.85 2.04
C GLU A 117 -0.59 15.92 2.87
N ILE A 118 -1.54 16.76 2.43
CA ILE A 118 -2.85 16.87 3.01
C ILE A 118 -3.86 16.36 2.00
N ILE A 119 -4.63 15.35 2.40
CA ILE A 119 -5.74 14.81 1.62
C ILE A 119 -7.07 15.32 2.18
N ASP A 120 -8.07 15.58 1.35
CA ASP A 120 -9.32 16.24 1.78
C ASP A 120 -10.04 15.46 2.88
N ASN A 121 -10.27 14.16 2.68
CA ASN A 121 -10.97 13.28 3.61
C ASN A 121 -10.26 11.93 3.69
N GLY A 122 -9.65 11.63 4.84
CA GLY A 122 -8.86 10.42 5.04
C GLY A 122 -9.66 9.13 4.93
N ILE A 123 -10.94 9.12 5.35
CA ILE A 123 -11.80 7.94 5.24
C ILE A 123 -12.11 7.67 3.77
N LEU A 124 -12.54 8.69 3.03
CA LEU A 124 -12.83 8.56 1.59
C LEU A 124 -11.58 8.14 0.82
N HIS A 125 -10.43 8.72 1.15
CA HIS A 125 -9.16 8.38 0.52
C HIS A 125 -8.79 6.92 0.77
N ASN A 126 -8.90 6.43 2.01
CA ASN A 126 -8.68 5.03 2.35
C ASN A 126 -9.58 4.09 1.52
N LEU A 127 -10.89 4.38 1.44
CA LEU A 127 -11.83 3.58 0.65
C LEU A 127 -11.46 3.55 -0.86
N LYS A 128 -11.02 4.70 -1.40
CA LYS A 128 -10.54 4.78 -2.79
C LYS A 128 -9.26 3.97 -3.02
N LEU A 129 -8.35 3.91 -2.04
CA LEU A 129 -7.16 3.07 -2.12
C LEU A 129 -7.52 1.58 -2.06
N GLN A 130 -8.48 1.19 -1.22
CA GLN A 130 -9.00 -0.19 -1.18
C GLN A 130 -9.58 -0.60 -2.54
N GLN A 131 -10.35 0.27 -3.20
CA GLN A 131 -10.85 0.02 -4.57
C GLN A 131 -9.74 -0.19 -5.60
N LYS A 132 -8.53 0.34 -5.32
CA LYS A 132 -7.32 0.14 -6.15
C LYS A 132 -6.48 -1.07 -5.70
N GLY A 133 -7.01 -1.95 -4.84
CA GLY A 133 -6.33 -3.16 -4.40
C GLY A 133 -5.37 -2.99 -3.22
N TYR A 134 -5.38 -1.85 -2.51
CA TYR A 134 -4.58 -1.70 -1.29
C TYR A 134 -5.12 -2.57 -0.16
N LEU A 135 -4.23 -3.30 0.53
CA LEU A 135 -4.57 -3.90 1.82
C LEU A 135 -4.70 -2.80 2.87
N SER A 136 -5.83 -2.78 3.56
CA SER A 136 -6.16 -1.70 4.49
C SER A 136 -6.28 -2.16 5.93
N LEU A 137 -5.71 -1.37 6.85
CA LEU A 137 -5.86 -1.53 8.30
C LEU A 137 -6.31 -0.20 8.92
N GLY A 138 -7.32 -0.26 9.79
CA GLY A 138 -7.76 0.86 10.64
C GLY A 138 -7.37 0.63 12.10
N LEU A 139 -6.83 1.68 12.79
CA LEU A 139 -6.39 1.68 14.18
C LEU A 139 -7.06 2.81 15.00
#